data_d0c444dca51fdbeeb56622248943b571
#
_entry.id   d0c444dca51fdbeeb56622248943b571
#
_cell.length_a   1.000
_cell.length_b   1.000
_cell.length_c   1.000
_cell.angle_alpha   90.00
_cell.angle_beta   90.00
_cell.angle_gamma   90.00
#
_symmetry.space_group_name_H-M   'P 1'
#
loop_
_entity.id
_entity.type
_entity.pdbx_description
1 polymer ?
#
loop_
_entity_poly.entity_id
_entity_poly.type
_entity_poly.pdbx_seq_one_letter_code
_entity_poly.pdbx_strand_id
1 'polypeptide(L)' 'MKITGTRSTITFDLENGFRLKAQGELLINKKFVVYKDSMTQWEPPHENLPITQRGIENIINTAKKMESNQTIQLAFV' A
#
# COMPACT_ATOMS: atom_id res chain seq x y z
N MET A 1 -6.89 8.07 3.47
CA MET A 1 -6.23 7.16 2.50
C MET A 1 -7.19 6.06 2.11
N LYS A 2 -7.20 5.71 0.85
CA LYS A 2 -8.06 4.66 0.33
C LYS A 2 -7.20 3.50 -0.17
N ILE A 3 -7.56 2.27 0.20
CA ILE A 3 -6.79 1.08 -0.16
C ILE A 3 -7.65 0.19 -1.05
N THR A 4 -7.13 -0.14 -2.22
CA THR A 4 -7.76 -1.07 -3.15
C THR A 4 -6.74 -2.12 -3.57
N GLY A 5 -7.21 -3.25 -4.07
CA GLY A 5 -6.26 -4.27 -4.48
C GLY A 5 -6.89 -5.40 -5.27
N THR A 6 -6.00 -6.23 -5.80
CA THR A 6 -6.33 -7.47 -6.46
C THR A 6 -5.68 -8.62 -5.67
N ARG A 7 -5.58 -9.81 -6.28
CA ARG A 7 -4.94 -10.94 -5.61
C ARG A 7 -3.44 -10.76 -5.41
N SER A 8 -2.80 -9.96 -6.26
CA SER A 8 -1.34 -9.83 -6.27
C SER A 8 -0.86 -8.39 -6.18
N THR A 9 -1.76 -7.41 -6.16
CA THR A 9 -1.38 -6.00 -6.07
C THR A 9 -2.26 -5.27 -5.09
N ILE A 10 -1.72 -4.20 -4.51
CA ILE A 10 -2.46 -3.34 -3.62
C ILE A 10 -2.08 -1.89 -3.94
N THR A 11 -3.07 -1.01 -3.94
CA THR A 11 -2.86 0.40 -4.23
C THR A 11 -3.26 1.24 -3.03
N PHE A 12 -2.35 2.11 -2.61
CA PHE A 12 -2.59 3.07 -1.55
C PHE A 12 -2.83 4.43 -2.20
N ASP A 13 -4.08 4.88 -2.16
CA ASP A 13 -4.47 6.18 -2.70
C ASP A 13 -4.49 7.18 -1.54
N LEU A 14 -3.58 8.14 -1.57
CA LEU A 14 -3.47 9.14 -0.51
C LEU A 14 -4.54 10.22 -0.60
N GLU A 15 -5.36 10.17 -1.67
CA GLU A 15 -6.46 11.12 -1.90
C GLU A 15 -5.99 12.57 -2.09
N ASN A 16 -4.72 12.75 -2.44
CA ASN A 16 -4.13 14.06 -2.75
C ASN A 16 -3.48 14.07 -4.12
N GLY A 17 -3.85 13.13 -4.99
CA GLY A 17 -3.26 13.00 -6.32
C GLY A 17 -2.12 11.99 -6.39
N PHE A 18 -1.64 11.51 -5.25
CA PHE A 18 -0.57 10.51 -5.20
C PHE A 18 -1.14 9.14 -4.89
N ARG A 19 -0.69 8.16 -5.65
CA ARG A 19 -1.04 6.75 -5.43
C ARG A 19 0.22 5.90 -5.51
N LEU A 20 0.33 4.93 -4.62
CA LEU A 20 1.45 4.00 -4.59
C LEU A 20 0.90 2.59 -4.78
N LYS A 21 1.43 1.88 -5.76
CA LYS A 21 1.05 0.49 -6.02
C LYS A 21 2.16 -0.42 -5.52
N ALA A 22 1.78 -1.41 -4.74
CA ALA A 22 2.70 -2.41 -4.23
C ALA A 22 2.30 -3.78 -4.70
N GLN A 23 3.24 -4.70 -4.70
CA GLN A 23 2.97 -6.09 -4.99
C GLN A 23 2.85 -6.88 -3.71
N GLY A 24 2.11 -7.97 -3.76
CA GLY A 24 1.91 -8.80 -2.61
C GLY A 24 1.11 -10.04 -2.96
N GLU A 25 0.47 -10.63 -1.96
CA GLU A 25 -0.28 -11.86 -2.15
C GLU A 25 -1.46 -11.91 -1.20
N LEU A 26 -2.64 -12.18 -1.76
CA LEU A 26 -3.83 -12.39 -0.95
C LEU A 26 -3.85 -13.83 -0.45
N LEU A 27 -3.79 -13.98 0.86
CA LEU A 27 -3.83 -15.29 1.50
C LEU A 27 -5.25 -15.62 1.94
N ILE A 28 -5.47 -16.88 2.29
CA ILE A 28 -6.71 -17.27 2.96
C ILE A 28 -6.80 -16.56 4.31
N ASN A 29 -8.00 -16.51 4.89
CA ASN A 29 -8.28 -15.83 6.16
C ASN A 29 -8.21 -14.30 6.05
N LYS A 30 -8.44 -13.75 4.84
CA LYS A 30 -8.53 -12.30 4.63
C LYS A 30 -7.26 -11.57 5.04
N LYS A 31 -6.11 -12.17 4.75
CA LYS A 31 -4.81 -11.56 5.00
C LYS A 31 -4.12 -11.27 3.69
N PHE A 32 -3.54 -10.08 3.57
CA PHE A 32 -2.76 -9.69 2.40
C PHE A 32 -1.34 -9.38 2.82
N VAL A 33 -0.38 -10.08 2.21
CA VAL A 33 1.04 -9.82 2.45
C VAL A 33 1.51 -8.80 1.43
N VAL A 34 2.08 -7.71 1.91
CA VAL A 34 2.60 -6.63 1.06
C VAL A 34 4.12 -6.70 1.07
N TYR A 35 4.72 -6.79 -0.12
CA TYR A 35 6.18 -6.81 -0.25
C TYR A 35 6.68 -5.36 -0.24
N LYS A 36 7.30 -4.95 0.87
CA LYS A 36 7.78 -3.58 1.04
C LYS A 36 8.78 -3.17 -0.04
N ASP A 37 9.58 -4.12 -0.51
CA ASP A 37 10.58 -3.86 -1.55
C ASP A 37 9.95 -3.43 -2.87
N SER A 38 8.66 -3.69 -3.07
CA SER A 38 7.96 -3.27 -4.27
C SER A 38 7.40 -1.86 -4.17
N MET A 39 7.47 -1.24 -2.99
CA MET A 39 6.99 0.12 -2.77
C MET A 39 8.08 1.12 -3.19
N THR A 40 8.34 1.21 -4.49
CA THR A 40 9.50 1.92 -5.02
C THR A 40 9.17 3.13 -5.86
N GLN A 41 7.91 3.29 -6.28
CA GLN A 41 7.57 4.28 -7.28
C GLN A 41 6.11 4.70 -7.15
N TRP A 42 5.88 6.02 -7.29
CA TRP A 42 4.52 6.54 -7.38
C TRP A 42 3.90 6.17 -8.71
N GLU A 43 2.58 6.05 -8.74
CA GLU A 43 1.84 5.84 -9.98
C GLU A 43 1.79 7.14 -10.79
N PRO A 44 1.62 7.06 -12.13
CA PRO A 44 1.48 8.24 -12.95
C PRO A 44 0.39 9.18 -12.44
N PRO A 45 0.54 10.49 -12.54
CA PRO A 45 1.62 11.21 -13.26
C PRO A 45 2.86 11.51 -12.41
N HIS A 46 3.01 10.87 -11.26
CA HIS A 46 4.08 11.18 -10.31
C HIS A 46 5.22 10.15 -10.31
N GLU A 47 5.31 9.32 -11.35
CA GLU A 47 6.30 8.23 -11.41
C GLU A 47 7.75 8.72 -11.41
N ASN A 48 7.98 9.98 -11.77
CA ASN A 48 9.32 10.54 -11.79
C ASN A 48 9.72 11.21 -10.48
N LEU A 49 8.81 11.27 -9.52
CA LEU A 49 9.12 11.86 -8.22
C LEU A 49 9.67 10.79 -7.28
N PRO A 50 10.67 11.15 -6.47
CA PRO A 50 11.24 10.18 -5.54
C PRO A 50 10.25 9.84 -4.42
N ILE A 51 10.28 8.60 -3.98
CA ILE A 51 9.58 8.21 -2.77
C ILE A 51 10.63 8.01 -1.66
N THR A 52 10.41 8.67 -0.53
CA THR A 52 11.34 8.58 0.59
C THR A 52 10.97 7.43 1.51
N GLN A 53 11.95 6.96 2.29
CA GLN A 53 11.71 5.95 3.30
C GLN A 53 10.64 6.43 4.30
N ARG A 54 10.69 7.70 4.65
CA ARG A 54 9.70 8.29 5.56
C ARG A 54 8.29 8.27 4.95
N GLY A 55 8.19 8.51 3.66
CA GLY A 55 6.91 8.44 2.95
C GLY A 55 6.34 7.03 2.98
N ILE A 56 7.19 6.03 2.76
CA ILE A 56 6.78 4.63 2.82
C ILE A 56 6.31 4.28 4.24
N GLU A 57 7.06 4.69 5.25
CA GLU A 57 6.69 4.44 6.65
C GLU A 57 5.37 5.08 7.02
N ASN A 58 5.12 6.30 6.53
CA ASN A 58 3.84 6.97 6.78
C ASN A 58 2.68 6.21 6.16
N ILE A 59 2.85 5.69 4.96
CA ILE A 59 1.82 4.87 4.29
C ILE A 59 1.55 3.61 5.11
N ILE A 60 2.60 2.92 5.55
CA ILE A 60 2.48 1.70 6.34
C ILE A 60 1.76 1.99 7.66
N ASN A 61 2.16 3.05 8.36
CA ASN A 61 1.56 3.39 9.64
C ASN A 61 0.09 3.79 9.49
N THR A 62 -0.25 4.53 8.44
CA THR A 62 -1.63 4.89 8.16
C THR A 62 -2.47 3.66 7.85
N ALA A 63 -1.93 2.74 7.05
CA ALA A 63 -2.62 1.50 6.72
C ALA A 63 -2.88 0.66 7.97
N LYS A 64 -1.92 0.57 8.87
CA LYS A 64 -2.08 -0.15 10.13
C LYS A 64 -3.16 0.45 11.01
N LYS A 65 -3.28 1.76 11.04
CA LYS A 65 -4.33 2.44 11.80
C LYS A 65 -5.70 2.16 11.22
N MET A 66 -5.80 1.90 9.93
CA MET A 66 -7.06 1.62 9.27
C MET A 66 -7.52 0.17 9.41
N GLU A 67 -6.66 -0.73 9.90
CA GLU A 67 -6.97 -2.15 9.98
C GLU A 67 -8.24 -2.45 10.79
N SER A 68 -8.49 -1.68 11.84
CA SER A 68 -9.67 -1.90 12.67
C SER A 68 -10.99 -1.70 11.89
N ASN A 69 -10.94 -0.98 10.77
CA ASN A 69 -12.10 -0.68 9.94
C ASN A 69 -12.10 -1.45 8.63
N GLN A 70 -11.17 -2.38 8.45
CA GLN A 70 -11.04 -3.15 7.22
C GLN A 70 -11.30 -4.62 7.47
N THR A 71 -11.81 -5.29 6.44
CA THR A 71 -12.05 -6.73 6.48
C THR A 71 -10.79 -7.54 6.19
N ILE A 72 -9.75 -6.90 5.63
CA ILE A 72 -8.50 -7.55 5.24
C ILE A 72 -7.38 -7.00 6.10
N GLN A 73 -6.58 -7.90 6.68
CA GLN A 73 -5.38 -7.53 7.42
C GLN A 73 -4.19 -7.41 6.47
N LEU A 74 -3.35 -6.41 6.70
CA LEU A 74 -2.16 -6.18 5.90
C LEU A 74 -0.92 -6.55 6.71
N ALA A 75 -0.04 -7.33 6.09
CA ALA A 75 1.26 -7.67 6.67
C ALA A 75 2.35 -7.19 5.72
N PHE A 76 3.15 -6.25 6.17
CA PHE A 76 4.26 -5.69 5.37
C PHE A 76 5.53 -6.47 5.67
N VAL A 77 6.10 -7.07 4.63
CA VAL A 77 7.29 -7.93 4.78
C VAL A 77 8.46 -7.46 3.94
#